data_267bdf1f14465c71cfb1ef707e5f5253
#
_entry.id   267bdf1f14465c71cfb1ef707e5f5253
#
_cell.length_a   1.000
_cell.length_b   1.000
_cell.length_c   1.000
_cell.angle_alpha   90.00
_cell.angle_beta   90.00
_cell.angle_gamma   90.00
#
_symmetry.space_group_name_H-M   'P 1'
#
loop_
_entity.id
_entity.type
_entity.pdbx_description
1 polymer ?
#
loop_
_entity_poly.entity_id
_entity_poly.type
_entity_poly.pdbx_seq_one_letter_code
_entity_poly.pdbx_strand_id
1 'polypeptide(L)'
;MKANPNFDYLHEKVNEQRVTLLQGGTRSGKTFATIYFLIDYCLLYTGMEIDIVRDTFTALKATAWKDFMDVLMSCNLYDERNHNKTDHTYTINGNLISYYGADTPDKIHGRSRDILWINEAHQFPQSTI
;
A
#
# COMPACT_ATOMS: atom_id res chain seq x y z
N MET A 1 -15.81 -10.08 0.81
CA MET A 1 -15.57 -9.84 -0.62
C MET A 1 -15.15 -11.12 -1.31
N LYS A 2 -15.70 -11.34 -2.45
CA LYS A 2 -15.32 -12.53 -3.20
C LYS A 2 -14.03 -12.27 -3.96
N ALA A 3 -13.02 -13.08 -3.69
CA ALA A 3 -11.73 -12.88 -4.32
C ALA A 3 -11.77 -13.34 -5.77
N ASN A 4 -11.11 -12.59 -6.64
CA ASN A 4 -10.89 -13.02 -8.02
C ASN A 4 -9.57 -13.79 -8.06
N PRO A 5 -9.25 -14.44 -9.19
CA PRO A 5 -8.01 -15.22 -9.28
C PRO A 5 -6.74 -14.42 -9.00
N ASN A 6 -6.72 -13.13 -9.37
CA ASN A 6 -5.55 -12.29 -9.10
C ASN A 6 -5.40 -12.02 -7.62
N PHE A 7 -6.51 -11.83 -6.92
CA PHE A 7 -6.50 -11.60 -5.49
C PHE A 7 -5.92 -12.82 -4.77
N ASP A 8 -6.36 -14.02 -5.15
CA ASP A 8 -5.88 -15.24 -4.54
C ASP A 8 -4.39 -15.45 -4.76
N TYR A 9 -3.92 -15.13 -5.97
CA TYR A 9 -2.51 -15.27 -6.29
C TYR A 9 -1.65 -14.35 -5.43
N LEU A 10 -2.06 -13.09 -5.29
CA LEU A 10 -1.32 -12.14 -4.47
C LEU A 10 -1.28 -12.58 -3.02
N HIS A 11 -2.39 -13.07 -2.50
CA HIS A 11 -2.48 -13.52 -1.12
C HIS A 11 -1.49 -14.66 -0.87
N GLU A 12 -1.42 -15.59 -1.79
CA GLU A 12 -0.53 -16.73 -1.68
C GLU A 12 0.94 -16.29 -1.70
N LYS A 13 1.28 -15.37 -2.61
CA LYS A 13 2.66 -14.89 -2.73
C LYS A 13 3.11 -14.14 -1.48
N VAL A 14 2.23 -13.33 -0.91
CA VAL A 14 2.58 -12.59 0.29
C VAL A 14 2.91 -13.54 1.44
N ASN A 15 2.22 -14.65 1.55
CA ASN A 15 2.45 -15.61 2.60
C ASN A 15 3.78 -16.34 2.47
N GLU A 16 4.34 -16.38 1.28
CA GLU A 16 5.58 -17.13 1.04
C GLU A 16 6.83 -16.29 1.22
N GLN A 17 6.79 -15.01 0.85
CA GLN A 17 7.98 -14.17 0.88
C GLN A 17 7.58 -12.71 0.67
N ARG A 18 8.59 -11.84 0.69
CA ARG A 18 8.38 -10.43 0.36
C ARG A 18 7.75 -10.30 -1.02
N VAL A 19 6.83 -9.34 -1.12
CA VAL A 19 6.10 -9.14 -2.36
C VAL A 19 6.16 -7.67 -2.76
N THR A 20 6.43 -7.44 -4.03
CA THR A 20 6.32 -6.12 -4.65
C THR A 20 5.12 -6.14 -5.58
N LEU A 21 4.18 -5.24 -5.34
CA LEU A 21 3.00 -5.11 -6.17
C LEU A 21 3.19 -3.92 -7.10
N LEU A 22 3.24 -4.17 -8.40
CA LEU A 22 3.39 -3.12 -9.39
C LEU A 22 2.04 -2.89 -10.05
N GLN A 23 1.55 -1.66 -9.96
CA GLN A 23 0.27 -1.33 -10.56
C GLN A 23 0.47 -0.36 -11.73
N GLY A 24 -0.08 -0.72 -12.86
CA GLY A 24 -0.01 0.12 -14.06
C GLY A 24 -0.98 1.28 -14.02
N GLY A 25 -1.07 1.99 -15.13
CA GLY A 25 -1.58 3.34 -15.20
C GLY A 25 -3.07 3.57 -15.13
N THR A 26 -3.91 2.59 -15.02
CA THR A 26 -5.34 2.87 -14.96
C THR A 26 -5.82 2.84 -13.54
N ARG A 27 -6.77 3.72 -13.24
CA ARG A 27 -7.30 3.83 -11.91
C ARG A 27 -8.52 2.97 -11.66
N SER A 28 -9.12 2.44 -12.70
CA SER A 28 -10.32 1.64 -12.52
C SER A 28 -9.99 0.43 -11.65
N GLY A 29 -10.94 -0.13 -11.04
CA GLY A 29 -10.89 -1.33 -10.23
C GLY A 29 -9.55 -1.82 -9.66
N LYS A 30 -8.44 -1.61 -10.36
CA LYS A 30 -7.15 -2.17 -9.94
C LYS A 30 -6.67 -1.55 -8.62
N THR A 31 -6.78 -0.23 -8.51
CA THR A 31 -6.37 0.44 -7.27
C THR A 31 -7.19 -0.05 -6.09
N PHE A 32 -8.50 -0.10 -6.26
CA PHE A 32 -9.36 -0.53 -5.17
C PHE A 32 -9.18 -2.02 -4.86
N ALA A 33 -8.95 -2.85 -5.88
CA ALA A 33 -8.67 -4.26 -5.63
C ALA A 33 -7.42 -4.43 -4.79
N THR A 34 -6.36 -3.66 -5.09
CA THR A 34 -5.14 -3.71 -4.31
C THR A 34 -5.38 -3.24 -2.87
N ILE A 35 -6.14 -2.16 -2.70
CA ILE A 35 -6.45 -1.65 -1.37
C ILE A 35 -7.22 -2.69 -0.56
N TYR A 36 -8.23 -3.30 -1.14
CA TYR A 36 -9.00 -4.32 -0.42
C TYR A 36 -8.13 -5.52 -0.07
N PHE A 37 -7.23 -5.90 -0.97
CA PHE A 37 -6.29 -6.98 -0.68
C PHE A 37 -5.42 -6.64 0.53
N LEU A 38 -4.86 -5.43 0.56
CA LEU A 38 -3.98 -5.04 1.65
C LEU A 38 -4.73 -4.95 2.98
N ILE A 39 -5.92 -4.41 2.96
CA ILE A 39 -6.71 -4.31 4.19
C ILE A 39 -7.10 -5.70 4.68
N ASP A 40 -7.55 -6.56 3.78
CA ASP A 40 -7.89 -7.93 4.14
C ASP A 40 -6.71 -8.66 4.73
N TYR A 41 -5.53 -8.49 4.12
CA TYR A 41 -4.32 -9.12 4.62
C TYR A 41 -3.98 -8.61 6.01
N CYS A 42 -4.13 -7.31 6.25
CA CYS A 42 -3.85 -6.73 7.55
C CYS A 42 -4.82 -7.24 8.62
N LEU A 43 -6.06 -7.53 8.25
CA LEU A 43 -7.02 -8.07 9.22
C LEU A 43 -6.76 -9.53 9.55
N LEU A 44 -6.12 -10.25 8.64
CA LEU A 44 -5.81 -11.66 8.84
C LEU A 44 -4.47 -11.90 9.53
N TYR A 45 -3.52 -11.01 9.33
CA TYR A 45 -2.16 -11.19 9.83
C TYR A 45 -1.71 -9.95 10.59
N THR A 46 -0.64 -10.10 11.37
CA THR A 46 -0.12 -9.01 12.17
C THR A 46 1.41 -8.98 12.08
N GLY A 47 1.99 -7.83 12.42
CA GLY A 47 3.44 -7.70 12.47
C GLY A 47 4.12 -7.44 11.15
N MET A 48 3.35 -7.03 10.14
CA MET A 48 3.90 -6.79 8.81
C MET A 48 4.26 -5.31 8.63
N GLU A 49 5.22 -5.05 7.76
CA GLU A 49 5.56 -3.70 7.33
C GLU A 49 5.21 -3.55 5.86
N ILE A 50 4.34 -2.60 5.57
CA ILE A 50 3.78 -2.42 4.23
C ILE A 50 4.07 -0.99 3.79
N ASP A 51 4.66 -0.81 2.61
CA ASP A 51 4.94 0.51 2.05
C ASP A 51 4.06 0.76 0.83
N ILE A 52 3.46 1.94 0.78
CA ILE A 52 2.67 2.40 -0.36
C ILE A 52 3.42 3.58 -0.96
N VAL A 53 3.80 3.47 -2.22
CA VAL A 53 4.73 4.41 -2.85
C VAL A 53 4.20 4.86 -4.21
N ARG A 54 4.45 6.13 -4.52
CA ARG A 54 4.25 6.66 -5.85
C ARG A 54 5.44 7.54 -6.19
N ASP A 55 5.55 8.00 -7.44
CA ASP A 55 6.70 8.80 -7.88
C ASP A 55 6.88 10.07 -7.05
N THR A 56 5.79 10.76 -6.68
CA THR A 56 5.88 11.92 -5.78
C THR A 56 4.91 11.76 -4.62
N PHE A 57 5.26 12.37 -3.50
CA PHE A 57 4.40 12.33 -2.31
C PHE A 57 3.10 13.08 -2.55
N THR A 58 3.16 14.21 -3.25
CA THR A 58 1.95 14.99 -3.54
C THR A 58 0.96 14.16 -4.34
N ALA A 59 1.45 13.46 -5.36
CA ALA A 59 0.59 12.61 -6.17
C ALA A 59 0.02 11.44 -5.36
N LEU A 60 0.83 10.87 -4.49
CA LEU A 60 0.38 9.75 -3.65
C LEU A 60 -0.77 10.18 -2.76
N LYS A 61 -0.62 11.32 -2.09
CA LYS A 61 -1.66 11.80 -1.18
C LYS A 61 -2.97 12.10 -1.88
N ALA A 62 -2.88 12.52 -3.13
CA ALA A 62 -4.07 12.90 -3.89
C ALA A 62 -4.76 11.70 -4.56
N THR A 63 -4.10 10.56 -4.61
CA THR A 63 -4.63 9.41 -5.34
C THR A 63 -4.67 8.16 -4.47
N ALA A 64 -3.64 7.34 -4.50
CA ALA A 64 -3.68 6.04 -3.84
C ALA A 64 -3.91 6.13 -2.33
N TRP A 65 -3.24 7.07 -1.68
CA TRP A 65 -3.43 7.21 -0.23
C TRP A 65 -4.83 7.72 0.10
N LYS A 66 -5.34 8.66 -0.71
CA LYS A 66 -6.70 9.14 -0.52
C LYS A 66 -7.70 8.00 -0.65
N ASP A 67 -7.53 7.17 -1.66
CA ASP A 67 -8.43 6.04 -1.87
C ASP A 67 -8.34 5.03 -0.73
N PHE A 68 -7.12 4.79 -0.24
CA PHE A 68 -6.93 3.90 0.89
C PHE A 68 -7.67 4.40 2.13
N MET A 69 -7.56 5.68 2.40
CA MET A 69 -8.26 6.30 3.52
C MET A 69 -9.76 6.22 3.36
N ASP A 70 -10.25 6.45 2.15
CA ASP A 70 -11.68 6.40 1.88
C ASP A 70 -12.24 5.00 2.15
N VAL A 71 -11.50 3.98 1.77
CA VAL A 71 -11.93 2.60 2.04
C VAL A 71 -11.91 2.30 3.54
N LEU A 72 -10.85 2.72 4.24
CA LEU A 72 -10.79 2.53 5.69
C LEU A 72 -11.99 3.17 6.37
N MET A 73 -12.34 4.38 5.96
CA MET A 73 -13.47 5.09 6.56
C MET A 73 -14.79 4.41 6.23
N SER A 74 -14.97 3.98 5.00
CA SER A 74 -16.23 3.34 4.61
C SER A 74 -16.43 2.00 5.28
N CYS A 75 -15.34 1.35 5.69
CA CYS A 75 -15.41 0.06 6.39
C CYS A 75 -15.41 0.23 7.92
N ASN A 76 -15.45 1.46 8.41
CA ASN A 76 -15.40 1.77 9.84
C ASN A 76 -14.11 1.26 10.49
N LEU A 77 -13.02 1.27 9.72
CA LEU A 77 -11.73 0.79 10.23
C LEU A 77 -10.77 1.92 10.57
N TYR A 78 -11.06 3.14 10.13
CA TYR A 78 -10.15 4.25 10.37
C TYR A 78 -10.21 4.71 11.82
N ASP A 79 -9.03 4.83 12.43
CA ASP A 79 -8.91 5.36 13.78
C ASP A 79 -7.79 6.40 13.76
N GLU A 80 -8.14 7.65 14.02
CA GLU A 80 -7.19 8.75 13.95
C GLU A 80 -6.01 8.55 14.91
N ARG A 81 -6.23 7.86 16.03
CA ARG A 81 -5.16 7.60 16.99
C ARG A 81 -4.05 6.73 16.41
N ASN A 82 -4.36 5.96 15.38
CA ASN A 82 -3.39 5.07 14.75
C ASN A 82 -2.71 5.72 13.54
N HIS A 83 -3.05 6.96 13.25
CA HIS A 83 -2.52 7.67 12.08
C HIS A 83 -1.50 8.72 12.51
N ASN A 84 -0.23 8.48 12.19
CA ASN A 84 0.83 9.44 12.45
C ASN A 84 1.04 10.29 11.19
N LYS A 85 0.47 11.50 11.19
CA LYS A 85 0.52 12.36 10.02
C LYS A 85 1.87 13.02 9.82
N THR A 86 2.70 13.04 10.85
CA THR A 86 4.05 13.57 10.75
C THR A 86 4.99 12.57 10.08
N ASP A 87 4.92 11.32 10.50
CA ASP A 87 5.75 10.26 9.95
C ASP A 87 5.14 9.59 8.74
N HIS A 88 3.88 9.91 8.42
CA HIS A 88 3.15 9.34 7.29
C HIS A 88 3.02 7.83 7.42
N THR A 89 2.51 7.41 8.57
CA THR A 89 2.28 5.99 8.84
C THR A 89 0.89 5.77 9.41
N TYR A 90 0.38 4.56 9.21
CA TYR A 90 -0.89 4.16 9.78
C TYR A 90 -0.74 2.74 10.30
N THR A 91 -1.22 2.50 11.51
CA THR A 91 -1.13 1.18 12.12
C THR A 91 -2.51 0.53 12.12
N ILE A 92 -2.60 -0.70 11.64
CA ILE A 92 -3.84 -1.46 11.65
C ILE A 92 -3.54 -2.91 12.01
N ASN A 93 -4.18 -3.38 13.07
CA ASN A 93 -4.03 -4.76 13.54
C ASN A 93 -2.56 -5.17 13.73
N GLY A 94 -1.75 -4.24 14.26
CA GLY A 94 -0.34 -4.53 14.48
C GLY A 94 0.54 -4.47 13.25
N ASN A 95 -0.01 -4.06 12.11
CA ASN A 95 0.76 -3.88 10.88
C ASN A 95 1.06 -2.40 10.70
N LEU A 96 2.27 -2.10 10.27
CA LEU A 96 2.68 -0.72 10.02
C LEU A 96 2.64 -0.43 8.53
N ILE A 97 1.82 0.56 8.16
CA ILE A 97 1.73 0.99 6.78
C ILE A 97 2.39 2.35 6.66
N SER A 98 3.40 2.46 5.80
CA SER A 98 4.10 3.71 5.52
C SER A 98 3.75 4.16 4.10
N TYR A 99 3.49 5.46 3.94
CA TYR A 99 3.15 5.98 2.63
C TYR A 99 4.05 7.17 2.31
N TYR A 100 4.69 7.13 1.13
CA TYR A 100 5.67 8.16 0.78
C TYR A 100 5.86 8.22 -0.73
N GLY A 101 6.57 9.27 -1.18
CA GLY A 101 6.93 9.41 -2.58
C GLY A 101 8.37 8.98 -2.80
N ALA A 102 8.66 8.52 -4.00
CA ALA A 102 10.02 8.16 -4.36
C ALA A 102 10.92 9.38 -4.44
N ASP A 103 10.34 10.58 -4.42
CA ASP A 103 11.09 11.83 -4.34
C ASP A 103 11.62 12.11 -2.92
N THR A 104 11.26 11.29 -1.95
CA THR A 104 11.80 11.39 -0.59
C THR A 104 13.09 10.59 -0.53
N PRO A 105 14.24 11.25 -0.22
CA PRO A 105 15.52 10.53 -0.23
C PRO A 105 15.55 9.33 0.70
N ASP A 106 16.15 8.25 0.24
CA ASP A 106 16.48 7.06 1.03
C ASP A 106 15.30 6.27 1.57
N LYS A 107 14.09 6.64 1.23
CA LYS A 107 12.95 5.89 1.73
C LYS A 107 12.78 4.55 1.02
N ILE A 108 12.82 4.58 -0.32
CA ILE A 108 12.49 3.38 -1.08
C ILE A 108 13.58 2.32 -1.03
N HIS A 109 14.82 2.72 -0.80
CA HIS A 109 15.96 1.78 -0.83
C HIS A 109 16.44 1.36 0.55
N GLY A 110 16.18 2.13 1.57
CA GLY A 110 16.76 1.89 2.88
C GLY A 110 15.90 1.09 3.84
N ARG A 111 14.74 0.67 3.43
CA ARG A 111 13.78 0.07 4.36
C ARG A 111 13.64 -1.42 4.18
N SER A 112 13.49 -2.10 5.31
CA SER A 112 13.03 -3.48 5.32
C SER A 112 11.51 -3.45 5.35
N ARG A 113 10.89 -4.19 4.44
CA ARG A 113 9.43 -4.23 4.37
C ARG A 113 8.98 -5.59 3.84
N ASP A 114 7.76 -5.94 4.17
CA ASP A 114 7.20 -7.22 3.72
C ASP A 114 6.42 -7.06 2.42
N ILE A 115 5.73 -5.94 2.25
CA ILE A 115 4.98 -5.67 1.03
C ILE A 115 5.34 -4.26 0.57
N LEU A 116 5.60 -4.11 -0.72
CA LEU A 116 5.83 -2.82 -1.35
C LEU A 116 4.83 -2.67 -2.48
N TRP A 117 3.94 -1.70 -2.36
CA TRP A 117 2.98 -1.39 -3.42
C TRP A 117 3.43 -0.13 -4.14
N ILE A 118 3.82 -0.28 -5.39
CA ILE A 118 4.23 0.84 -6.24
C ILE A 118 3.04 1.21 -7.11
N ASN A 119 2.38 2.30 -6.75
CA ASN A 119 1.21 2.78 -7.47
C ASN A 119 1.66 3.59 -8.67
N GLU A 120 1.03 3.36 -9.83
CA GLU A 120 1.40 4.04 -11.06
C GLU A 120 2.87 3.79 -11.42
N ALA A 121 3.25 2.53 -11.42
CA ALA A 121 4.66 2.14 -11.59
C ALA A 121 5.28 2.70 -12.86
N HIS A 122 4.49 2.93 -13.90
CA HIS A 122 5.00 3.47 -15.16
C HIS A 122 5.52 4.90 -15.05
N GLN A 123 5.17 5.60 -13.98
CA GLN A 123 5.65 6.96 -13.75
C GLN A 123 7.05 7.01 -13.16
N PHE A 124 7.59 5.86 -12.76
CA PHE A 124 8.92 5.81 -12.13
C PHE A 124 10.00 5.66 -13.18
N PRO A 125 11.17 6.31 -12.97
CA PRO A 125 12.34 5.98 -13.77
C PRO A 125 12.72 4.52 -13.49
N GLN A 126 13.20 3.82 -14.53
CA GLN A 126 13.54 2.42 -14.35
C GLN A 126 14.59 2.21 -13.26
N SER A 127 15.51 3.15 -13.11
CA SER A 127 16.55 3.04 -12.11
C SER A 127 16.01 3.13 -10.67
N THR A 128 14.78 3.59 -10.49
CA THR A 128 14.18 3.71 -9.16
C THR A 128 13.62 2.37 -8.69
N ILE A 129 13.13 1.60 -9.61
CA ILE A 129 12.51 0.33 -9.29
C ILE A 129 13.52 -0.80 -9.35
#